data_e2031ec9180be15bb0b8fa5ca2f42218
#
_entry.id   e2031ec9180be15bb0b8fa5ca2f42218
#
_cell.length_a   1.000
_cell.length_b   1.000
_cell.length_c   1.000
_cell.angle_alpha   90.00
_cell.angle_beta   90.00
_cell.angle_gamma   90.00
#
_symmetry.space_group_name_H-M   'P 1'
#
loop_
_entity.id
_entity.type
_entity.pdbx_description
1 polymer ?
#
loop_
_entity_poly.entity_id
_entity_poly.type
_entity_poly.pdbx_seq_one_letter_code
_entity_poly.pdbx_strand_id
1 'polypeptide(L)'
;MNPMSYTTDRESGNYKGVRPRVRVSRMKRLVKGSITLAFVGVTIVLLCNFWVVYSTRSQVYFDMDSLPANEVGLVLGTSKSVKSGNENLFFRYRMEATARLWKVGKIKHIILSGNNDSEYYNEPSDMKKALLRMGIPEADMTLDYAGYRTFDSVVRCKQVFNQDKITIISQNFHNARALYIGNHQDIDAIAFAAQDIPGGYSFRTLIREYLARPLAVLDVYVVHPKPQMENIEIR
;
A
#
# COMPACT_ATOMS: atom_id res chain seq x y z
N MET A 1 39.59 3.42 96.97
CA MET A 1 39.47 4.03 95.63
C MET A 1 39.32 2.91 94.65
N ASN A 2 38.13 2.75 94.14
CA ASN A 2 37.79 1.62 93.28
C ASN A 2 37.56 2.16 91.86
N PRO A 3 38.18 1.65 90.78
CA PRO A 3 37.88 2.11 89.41
C PRO A 3 36.70 1.34 88.83
N MET A 4 35.79 2.08 88.25
CA MET A 4 34.63 1.61 87.48
C MET A 4 35.02 0.79 86.24
N SER A 5 34.45 -0.40 86.16
CA SER A 5 34.48 -1.24 84.92
C SER A 5 33.39 -0.82 83.94
N TYR A 6 33.77 -0.43 82.77
CA TYR A 6 32.86 -0.25 81.66
C TYR A 6 32.66 -1.57 80.89
N THR A 7 31.52 -2.14 80.92
CA THR A 7 31.09 -3.21 80.05
C THR A 7 30.50 -2.61 78.74
N THR A 8 31.16 -2.86 77.66
CA THR A 8 30.65 -2.51 76.33
C THR A 8 29.81 -3.66 75.78
N ASP A 9 28.52 -3.56 75.88
CA ASP A 9 27.59 -4.43 75.10
C ASP A 9 27.65 -4.06 73.64
N ARG A 10 28.24 -4.92 72.82
CA ARG A 10 28.16 -4.89 71.37
C ARG A 10 26.86 -5.62 70.91
N GLU A 11 25.79 -4.90 70.75
CA GLU A 11 24.64 -5.39 69.99
C GLU A 11 25.02 -5.47 68.49
N SER A 12 25.19 -6.69 67.97
CA SER A 12 25.38 -6.94 66.56
C SER A 12 24.07 -6.83 65.87
N GLY A 13 23.76 -5.61 65.39
CA GLY A 13 22.60 -5.35 64.54
C GLY A 13 22.71 -6.10 63.20
N ASN A 14 22.02 -7.21 63.10
CA ASN A 14 21.92 -8.00 61.88
C ASN A 14 20.94 -7.32 60.89
N TYR A 15 21.45 -6.35 60.12
CA TYR A 15 20.70 -5.70 59.04
C TYR A 15 20.58 -6.72 57.90
N LYS A 16 19.51 -7.53 57.92
CA LYS A 16 19.08 -8.29 56.72
C LYS A 16 18.60 -7.31 55.67
N GLY A 17 19.50 -6.93 54.77
CA GLY A 17 19.18 -6.10 53.62
C GLY A 17 18.09 -6.76 52.76
N VAL A 18 16.93 -6.18 52.79
CA VAL A 18 15.81 -6.58 51.91
C VAL A 18 16.21 -6.25 50.48
N ARG A 19 16.69 -7.25 49.76
CA ARG A 19 16.99 -7.10 48.33
C ARG A 19 15.67 -7.01 47.55
N PRO A 20 15.45 -5.98 46.73
CA PRO A 20 14.22 -5.84 45.94
C PRO A 20 14.26 -6.80 44.72
N ARG A 21 14.05 -8.11 44.93
CA ARG A 21 14.06 -9.15 43.87
C ARG A 21 12.86 -9.11 42.95
N VAL A 22 11.80 -8.44 43.30
CA VAL A 22 10.49 -8.54 42.56
C VAL A 22 10.44 -7.65 41.31
N ARG A 23 11.09 -6.50 41.31
CA ARG A 23 11.04 -5.52 40.22
C ARG A 23 11.73 -5.98 38.94
N VAL A 24 12.89 -6.63 39.05
CA VAL A 24 13.72 -7.10 37.93
C VAL A 24 13.05 -8.26 37.17
N SER A 25 12.33 -9.15 37.87
CA SER A 25 11.66 -10.28 37.19
C SER A 25 10.44 -9.85 36.39
N ARG A 26 9.67 -8.87 36.87
CA ARG A 26 8.52 -8.30 36.13
C ARG A 26 8.98 -7.56 34.88
N MET A 27 10.04 -6.75 34.97
CA MET A 27 10.60 -6.04 33.83
C MET A 27 11.14 -6.99 32.76
N LYS A 28 11.84 -8.07 33.14
CA LYS A 28 12.29 -9.11 32.19
C LYS A 28 11.13 -9.81 31.49
N ARG A 29 10.01 -10.08 32.18
CA ARG A 29 8.80 -10.66 31.57
C ARG A 29 8.13 -9.70 30.61
N LEU A 30 8.02 -8.41 30.95
CA LEU A 30 7.48 -7.37 30.06
C LEU A 30 8.34 -7.21 28.81
N VAL A 31 9.67 -7.15 28.94
CA VAL A 31 10.58 -7.06 27.81
C VAL A 31 10.47 -8.30 26.91
N LYS A 32 10.46 -9.51 27.50
CA LYS A 32 10.23 -10.73 26.69
C LYS A 32 8.89 -10.70 25.97
N GLY A 33 7.82 -10.32 26.65
CA GLY A 33 6.49 -10.19 26.06
C GLY A 33 6.46 -9.20 24.88
N SER A 34 7.09 -8.01 25.06
CA SER A 34 7.20 -7.01 24.00
C SER A 34 8.01 -7.51 22.79
N ILE A 35 9.11 -8.23 23.02
CA ILE A 35 9.93 -8.82 21.95
C ILE A 35 9.12 -9.89 21.21
N THR A 36 8.42 -10.76 21.93
CA THR A 36 7.56 -11.78 21.32
C THR A 36 6.46 -11.15 20.49
N LEU A 37 5.77 -10.13 21.01
CA LEU A 37 4.72 -9.42 20.29
C LEU A 37 5.26 -8.74 19.02
N ALA A 38 6.42 -8.09 19.11
CA ALA A 38 7.08 -7.47 17.95
C ALA A 38 7.45 -8.54 16.90
N PHE A 39 8.00 -9.68 17.32
CA PHE A 39 8.33 -10.78 16.42
C PHE A 39 7.09 -11.33 15.72
N VAL A 40 6.00 -11.57 16.45
CA VAL A 40 4.71 -12.01 15.88
C VAL A 40 4.19 -10.99 14.88
N GLY A 41 4.22 -9.69 15.22
CA GLY A 41 3.79 -8.63 14.31
C GLY A 41 4.59 -8.60 13.00
N VAL A 42 5.92 -8.68 13.09
CA VAL A 42 6.79 -8.76 11.91
C VAL A 42 6.48 -10.02 11.08
N THR A 43 6.31 -11.16 11.72
CA THR A 43 5.97 -12.41 11.03
C THR A 43 4.65 -12.29 10.27
N ILE A 44 3.61 -11.73 10.88
CA ILE A 44 2.31 -11.49 10.23
C ILE A 44 2.50 -10.59 9.00
N VAL A 45 3.24 -9.47 9.11
CA VAL A 45 3.51 -8.57 7.99
C VAL A 45 4.21 -9.31 6.85
N LEU A 46 5.21 -10.13 7.13
CA LEU A 46 5.92 -10.92 6.12
C LEU A 46 5.01 -11.94 5.46
N LEU A 47 4.20 -12.66 6.22
CA LEU A 47 3.24 -13.65 5.69
C LEU A 47 2.17 -12.98 4.81
N CYS A 48 1.60 -11.85 5.22
CA CYS A 48 0.66 -11.09 4.40
C CYS A 48 1.30 -10.63 3.08
N ASN A 49 2.54 -10.12 3.14
CA ASN A 49 3.26 -9.72 1.94
C ASN A 49 3.49 -10.89 0.98
N PHE A 50 3.97 -12.01 1.50
CA PHE A 50 4.16 -13.22 0.71
C PHE A 50 2.84 -13.68 0.08
N TRP A 51 1.77 -13.75 0.86
CA TRP A 51 0.46 -14.19 0.40
C TRP A 51 -0.09 -13.32 -0.71
N VAL A 52 -0.10 -11.98 -0.54
CA VAL A 52 -0.59 -11.03 -1.55
C VAL A 52 0.17 -11.17 -2.86
N VAL A 53 1.50 -11.25 -2.83
CA VAL A 53 2.32 -11.37 -4.04
C VAL A 53 2.17 -12.74 -4.68
N TYR A 54 2.18 -13.81 -3.88
CA TYR A 54 2.11 -15.17 -4.38
C TYR A 54 0.76 -15.49 -5.03
N SER A 55 -0.36 -15.07 -4.41
CA SER A 55 -1.72 -15.33 -4.91
C SER A 55 -2.05 -14.59 -6.21
N THR A 56 -1.34 -13.50 -6.52
CA THR A 56 -1.62 -12.66 -7.69
C THR A 56 -0.58 -12.76 -8.81
N ARG A 57 0.51 -13.50 -8.60
CA ARG A 57 1.65 -13.53 -9.52
C ARG A 57 1.32 -13.97 -10.95
N SER A 58 0.36 -14.87 -11.11
CA SER A 58 -0.05 -15.38 -12.43
C SER A 58 -0.93 -14.41 -13.22
N GLN A 59 -1.41 -13.33 -12.58
CA GLN A 59 -2.25 -12.30 -13.18
C GLN A 59 -1.47 -11.06 -13.61
N VAL A 60 -0.14 -11.01 -13.33
CA VAL A 60 0.72 -9.87 -13.70
C VAL A 60 1.46 -10.18 -14.98
N TYR A 61 1.31 -9.31 -15.96
CA TYR A 61 1.97 -9.40 -17.28
C TYR A 61 3.01 -8.28 -17.41
N PHE A 62 4.16 -8.62 -17.98
CA PHE A 62 5.27 -7.71 -18.23
C PHE A 62 5.46 -7.46 -19.73
N ASP A 63 4.89 -8.32 -20.54
CA ASP A 63 4.96 -8.27 -21.99
C ASP A 63 3.55 -8.09 -22.57
N MET A 64 3.44 -7.21 -23.58
CA MET A 64 2.16 -6.89 -24.22
C MET A 64 1.62 -8.03 -25.08
N ASP A 65 2.49 -8.82 -25.68
CA ASP A 65 2.08 -9.90 -26.57
C ASP A 65 1.35 -11.00 -25.78
N SER A 66 1.83 -11.30 -24.59
CA SER A 66 1.24 -12.29 -23.69
C SER A 66 0.01 -11.78 -22.92
N LEU A 67 -0.19 -10.44 -22.83
CA LEU A 67 -1.34 -9.86 -22.13
C LEU A 67 -2.65 -10.14 -22.88
N PRO A 68 -3.66 -10.75 -22.26
CA PRO A 68 -5.00 -10.82 -22.83
C PRO A 68 -5.61 -9.42 -23.03
N ALA A 69 -6.41 -9.25 -24.08
CA ALA A 69 -7.13 -8.00 -24.29
C ALA A 69 -8.35 -7.92 -23.36
N ASN A 70 -8.59 -6.75 -22.80
CA ASN A 70 -9.79 -6.38 -22.06
C ASN A 70 -10.36 -5.08 -22.62
N GLU A 71 -11.68 -4.87 -22.47
CA GLU A 71 -12.30 -3.63 -22.93
C GLU A 71 -11.80 -2.43 -22.13
N VAL A 72 -11.59 -2.57 -20.82
CA VAL A 72 -11.29 -1.47 -19.90
C VAL A 72 -9.95 -1.63 -19.22
N GLY A 73 -9.16 -0.55 -19.25
CA GLY A 73 -7.93 -0.38 -18.45
C GLY A 73 -8.18 0.54 -17.25
N LEU A 74 -7.88 0.06 -16.04
CA LEU A 74 -7.84 0.89 -14.83
C LEU A 74 -6.43 1.39 -14.58
N VAL A 75 -6.22 2.68 -14.70
CA VAL A 75 -4.93 3.33 -14.39
C VAL A 75 -4.95 3.86 -12.97
N LEU A 76 -4.09 3.32 -12.12
CA LEU A 76 -3.99 3.76 -10.73
C LEU A 76 -3.22 5.08 -10.63
N GLY A 77 -3.72 6.01 -9.84
CA GLY A 77 -3.14 7.34 -9.67
C GLY A 77 -1.75 7.36 -9.07
N THR A 78 -1.01 8.37 -9.41
CA THR A 78 0.27 8.77 -8.80
C THR A 78 0.57 10.20 -9.16
N SER A 79 1.24 10.93 -8.26
CA SER A 79 1.64 12.32 -8.47
C SER A 79 2.47 12.48 -9.74
N LYS A 80 2.18 13.52 -10.54
CA LYS A 80 2.93 13.88 -11.75
C LYS A 80 4.37 14.30 -11.44
N SER A 81 4.59 14.94 -10.31
CA SER A 81 5.91 15.45 -9.92
C SER A 81 6.32 14.89 -8.55
N VAL A 82 7.61 14.72 -8.34
CA VAL A 82 8.17 14.43 -7.02
C VAL A 82 8.32 15.73 -6.20
N LYS A 83 8.57 15.62 -4.89
CA LYS A 83 8.69 16.79 -3.98
C LYS A 83 9.75 17.81 -4.39
N SER A 84 10.76 17.40 -5.15
CA SER A 84 11.78 18.32 -5.71
C SER A 84 11.30 19.11 -6.93
N GLY A 85 10.07 18.93 -7.39
CA GLY A 85 9.53 19.55 -8.60
C GLY A 85 9.87 18.79 -9.89
N ASN A 86 10.76 17.81 -9.85
CA ASN A 86 11.12 17.01 -11.02
C ASN A 86 9.97 16.09 -11.43
N GLU A 87 9.98 15.64 -12.68
CA GLU A 87 9.03 14.66 -13.19
C GLU A 87 9.09 13.37 -12.39
N ASN A 88 7.93 12.81 -12.05
CA ASN A 88 7.82 11.51 -11.44
C ASN A 88 7.86 10.41 -12.53
N LEU A 89 8.95 9.65 -12.57
CA LEU A 89 9.11 8.59 -13.56
C LEU A 89 8.06 7.49 -13.45
N PHE A 90 7.50 7.23 -12.26
CA PHE A 90 6.36 6.32 -12.12
C PHE A 90 5.14 6.80 -12.90
N PHE A 91 4.86 8.10 -12.85
CA PHE A 91 3.78 8.72 -13.61
C PHE A 91 4.03 8.54 -15.11
N ARG A 92 5.20 8.98 -15.59
CA ARG A 92 5.56 8.92 -16.99
C ARG A 92 5.44 7.51 -17.57
N TYR A 93 6.09 6.54 -16.94
CA TYR A 93 6.09 5.16 -17.44
C TYR A 93 4.71 4.52 -17.39
N ARG A 94 3.86 4.90 -16.42
CA ARG A 94 2.48 4.44 -16.37
C ARG A 94 1.65 5.01 -17.52
N MET A 95 1.81 6.29 -17.85
CA MET A 95 1.14 6.91 -18.99
C MET A 95 1.62 6.30 -20.31
N GLU A 96 2.90 6.09 -20.47
CA GLU A 96 3.48 5.44 -21.65
C GLU A 96 2.96 4.01 -21.83
N ALA A 97 2.89 3.22 -20.75
CA ALA A 97 2.33 1.87 -20.77
C ALA A 97 0.85 1.90 -21.19
N THR A 98 0.05 2.79 -20.58
CA THR A 98 -1.37 2.96 -20.89
C THR A 98 -1.59 3.31 -22.36
N ALA A 99 -0.85 4.31 -22.85
CA ALA A 99 -0.96 4.73 -24.25
C ALA A 99 -0.59 3.62 -25.25
N ARG A 100 0.46 2.84 -24.94
CA ARG A 100 0.85 1.70 -25.77
C ARG A 100 -0.21 0.60 -25.79
N LEU A 101 -0.75 0.23 -24.63
CA LEU A 101 -1.81 -0.79 -24.53
C LEU A 101 -3.08 -0.39 -25.31
N TRP A 102 -3.46 0.88 -25.25
CA TRP A 102 -4.57 1.40 -26.02
C TRP A 102 -4.26 1.35 -27.54
N LYS A 103 -3.09 1.82 -27.98
CA LYS A 103 -2.68 1.85 -29.39
C LYS A 103 -2.62 0.46 -30.03
N VAL A 104 -2.23 -0.58 -29.29
CA VAL A 104 -2.21 -1.96 -29.79
C VAL A 104 -3.54 -2.70 -29.58
N GLY A 105 -4.58 -2.01 -29.08
CA GLY A 105 -5.93 -2.58 -28.91
C GLY A 105 -6.05 -3.57 -27.74
N LYS A 106 -5.13 -3.58 -26.77
CA LYS A 106 -5.25 -4.42 -25.58
C LYS A 106 -6.27 -3.87 -24.58
N ILE A 107 -6.53 -2.57 -24.64
CA ILE A 107 -7.63 -1.88 -23.94
C ILE A 107 -8.27 -0.90 -24.92
N LYS A 108 -9.57 -0.62 -24.76
CA LYS A 108 -10.33 0.33 -25.61
C LYS A 108 -10.75 1.57 -24.83
N HIS A 109 -11.09 1.42 -23.56
CA HIS A 109 -11.49 2.50 -22.68
C HIS A 109 -10.61 2.55 -21.44
N ILE A 110 -10.36 3.73 -20.89
CA ILE A 110 -9.42 3.97 -19.81
C ILE A 110 -10.12 4.67 -18.64
N ILE A 111 -10.12 4.05 -17.46
CA ILE A 111 -10.53 4.69 -16.21
C ILE A 111 -9.29 5.22 -15.52
N LEU A 112 -9.21 6.54 -15.33
CA LEU A 112 -8.12 7.24 -14.66
C LEU A 112 -8.53 7.50 -13.22
N SER A 113 -8.13 6.61 -12.29
CA SER A 113 -8.54 6.70 -10.89
C SER A 113 -7.40 7.19 -10.00
N GLY A 114 -7.67 8.22 -9.23
CA GLY A 114 -6.68 8.82 -8.35
C GLY A 114 -7.25 9.83 -7.38
N ASN A 115 -6.36 10.48 -6.64
CA ASN A 115 -6.70 11.45 -5.62
C ASN A 115 -6.93 12.84 -6.24
N ASN A 116 -7.88 13.57 -5.63
CA ASN A 116 -8.24 14.94 -5.98
C ASN A 116 -8.39 15.79 -4.70
N ASP A 117 -7.33 15.84 -3.87
CA ASP A 117 -7.38 16.51 -2.55
C ASP A 117 -7.42 18.04 -2.64
N SER A 118 -7.04 18.64 -3.77
CA SER A 118 -7.02 20.09 -3.93
C SER A 118 -7.01 20.52 -5.40
N GLU A 119 -7.34 21.78 -5.65
CA GLU A 119 -7.26 22.40 -6.98
C GLU A 119 -5.86 22.25 -7.63
N TYR A 120 -4.81 22.19 -6.79
CA TYR A 120 -3.42 22.03 -7.23
C TYR A 120 -2.94 20.58 -7.31
N TYR A 121 -3.73 19.62 -6.81
CA TYR A 121 -3.40 18.21 -6.79
C TYR A 121 -4.56 17.36 -7.27
N ASN A 122 -4.55 17.04 -8.57
CA ASN A 122 -5.61 16.31 -9.25
C ASN A 122 -4.98 15.27 -10.18
N GLU A 123 -4.78 14.06 -9.67
CA GLU A 123 -4.13 12.97 -10.40
C GLU A 123 -4.88 12.55 -11.67
N PRO A 124 -6.23 12.32 -11.65
CA PRO A 124 -6.97 11.98 -12.86
C PRO A 124 -6.83 13.03 -13.97
N SER A 125 -6.94 14.31 -13.63
CA SER A 125 -6.78 15.40 -14.61
C SER A 125 -5.37 15.48 -15.19
N ASP A 126 -4.34 15.24 -14.39
CA ASP A 126 -2.95 15.22 -14.87
C ASP A 126 -2.70 14.01 -15.78
N MET A 127 -3.25 12.84 -15.46
CA MET A 127 -3.19 11.64 -16.28
C MET A 127 -3.90 11.86 -17.62
N LYS A 128 -5.12 12.42 -17.62
CA LYS A 128 -5.85 12.77 -18.83
C LYS A 128 -5.04 13.71 -19.73
N LYS A 129 -4.49 14.81 -19.16
CA LYS A 129 -3.66 15.76 -19.92
C LYS A 129 -2.43 15.10 -20.55
N ALA A 130 -1.83 14.13 -19.86
CA ALA A 130 -0.68 13.39 -20.39
C ALA A 130 -1.10 12.46 -21.55
N LEU A 131 -2.18 11.71 -21.41
CA LEU A 131 -2.67 10.79 -22.43
C LEU A 131 -3.22 11.50 -23.68
N LEU A 132 -3.87 12.65 -23.52
CA LEU A 132 -4.25 13.53 -24.66
C LEU A 132 -3.02 13.93 -25.50
N ARG A 133 -1.90 14.31 -24.84
CA ARG A 133 -0.65 14.61 -25.55
C ARG A 133 -0.03 13.41 -26.26
N MET A 134 -0.36 12.19 -25.81
CA MET A 134 0.07 10.93 -26.46
C MET A 134 -0.90 10.46 -27.55
N GLY A 135 -1.95 11.24 -27.85
CA GLY A 135 -2.89 11.00 -28.92
C GLY A 135 -4.07 10.09 -28.55
N ILE A 136 -4.36 9.91 -27.27
CA ILE A 136 -5.55 9.18 -26.82
C ILE A 136 -6.75 10.13 -26.82
N PRO A 137 -7.88 9.79 -27.50
CA PRO A 137 -9.07 10.63 -27.51
C PRO A 137 -9.69 10.78 -26.12
N GLU A 138 -10.25 11.95 -25.84
CA GLU A 138 -10.97 12.22 -24.59
C GLU A 138 -12.16 11.28 -24.39
N ALA A 139 -12.87 10.93 -25.46
CA ALA A 139 -14.00 10.01 -25.42
C ALA A 139 -13.66 8.61 -24.92
N ASP A 140 -12.39 8.20 -25.00
CA ASP A 140 -11.92 6.89 -24.54
C ASP A 140 -11.42 6.93 -23.08
N MET A 141 -11.66 8.03 -22.36
CA MET A 141 -11.21 8.22 -20.99
C MET A 141 -12.35 8.60 -20.05
N THR A 142 -12.43 7.95 -18.91
CA THR A 142 -13.29 8.35 -17.78
C THR A 142 -12.42 8.69 -16.59
N LEU A 143 -12.71 9.78 -15.88
CA LEU A 143 -11.97 10.23 -14.72
C LEU A 143 -12.69 9.79 -13.45
N ASP A 144 -11.94 9.18 -12.55
CA ASP A 144 -12.40 8.82 -11.22
C ASP A 144 -11.62 9.64 -10.18
N TYR A 145 -12.28 10.65 -9.63
CA TYR A 145 -11.70 11.59 -8.66
C TYR A 145 -11.76 11.10 -7.20
N ALA A 146 -12.38 9.96 -6.96
CA ALA A 146 -12.53 9.39 -5.62
C ALA A 146 -11.67 8.14 -5.37
N GLY A 147 -10.62 7.96 -6.17
CA GLY A 147 -9.64 6.91 -6.00
C GLY A 147 -8.58 7.24 -4.94
N TYR A 148 -9.02 7.58 -3.71
CA TYR A 148 -8.11 7.99 -2.62
C TYR A 148 -7.19 6.87 -2.16
N ARG A 149 -7.67 5.64 -2.17
CA ARG A 149 -6.93 4.43 -1.83
C ARG A 149 -7.03 3.43 -2.99
N THR A 150 -6.09 2.50 -3.09
CA THR A 150 -6.15 1.42 -4.08
C THR A 150 -7.43 0.60 -3.97
N PHE A 151 -7.93 0.43 -2.74
CA PHE A 151 -9.22 -0.22 -2.48
C PHE A 151 -10.34 0.53 -3.20
N ASP A 152 -10.42 1.84 -3.03
CA ASP A 152 -11.46 2.67 -3.66
C ASP A 152 -11.37 2.58 -5.19
N SER A 153 -10.18 2.78 -5.76
CA SER A 153 -9.97 2.71 -7.21
C SER A 153 -10.47 1.41 -7.83
N VAL A 154 -10.14 0.27 -7.20
CA VAL A 154 -10.51 -1.06 -7.70
C VAL A 154 -12.00 -1.33 -7.52
N VAL A 155 -12.55 -1.09 -6.32
CA VAL A 155 -13.96 -1.40 -6.02
C VAL A 155 -14.91 -0.50 -6.80
N ARG A 156 -14.55 0.77 -7.01
CA ARG A 156 -15.34 1.73 -7.80
C ARG A 156 -15.41 1.34 -9.27
N CYS A 157 -14.42 0.64 -9.83
CA CYS A 157 -14.57 0.08 -11.20
C CYS A 157 -15.84 -0.74 -11.35
N LYS A 158 -16.15 -1.61 -10.40
CA LYS A 158 -17.37 -2.43 -10.43
C LYS A 158 -18.59 -1.66 -9.95
N GLN A 159 -18.51 -0.99 -8.81
CA GLN A 159 -19.69 -0.42 -8.16
C GLN A 159 -20.17 0.90 -8.78
N VAL A 160 -19.28 1.70 -9.36
CA VAL A 160 -19.61 3.01 -9.95
C VAL A 160 -19.60 2.96 -11.46
N PHE A 161 -18.59 2.31 -12.05
CA PHE A 161 -18.42 2.27 -13.51
C PHE A 161 -18.97 0.98 -14.14
N ASN A 162 -19.50 0.05 -13.34
CA ASN A 162 -20.06 -1.23 -13.80
C ASN A 162 -19.07 -2.06 -14.64
N GLN A 163 -17.79 -2.06 -14.23
CA GLN A 163 -16.70 -2.77 -14.90
C GLN A 163 -16.16 -3.85 -13.96
N ASP A 164 -16.45 -5.10 -14.25
CA ASP A 164 -16.01 -6.27 -13.48
C ASP A 164 -14.89 -7.07 -14.16
N LYS A 165 -14.53 -6.70 -15.41
CA LYS A 165 -13.41 -7.29 -16.15
C LYS A 165 -12.46 -6.20 -16.63
N ILE A 166 -11.27 -6.11 -16.00
CA ILE A 166 -10.37 -4.97 -16.18
C ILE A 166 -8.89 -5.37 -16.32
N THR A 167 -8.12 -4.52 -16.99
CA THR A 167 -6.66 -4.55 -16.94
C THR A 167 -6.15 -3.42 -16.05
N ILE A 168 -5.59 -3.74 -14.91
CA ILE A 168 -4.97 -2.78 -14.00
C ILE A 168 -3.60 -2.37 -14.56
N ILE A 169 -3.32 -1.06 -14.62
CA ILE A 169 -2.07 -0.53 -15.15
C ILE A 169 -1.36 0.27 -14.07
N SER A 170 -0.26 -0.26 -13.57
CA SER A 170 0.60 0.36 -12.56
C SER A 170 1.96 -0.32 -12.53
N GLN A 171 2.87 0.10 -11.63
CA GLN A 171 4.12 -0.64 -11.40
C GLN A 171 3.85 -1.97 -10.69
N ASN A 172 4.75 -2.94 -10.91
CA ASN A 172 4.59 -4.32 -10.41
C ASN A 172 4.30 -4.39 -8.90
N PHE A 173 5.02 -3.61 -8.09
CA PHE A 173 4.83 -3.62 -6.64
C PHE A 173 3.40 -3.21 -6.21
N HIS A 174 2.74 -2.34 -6.98
CA HIS A 174 1.39 -1.84 -6.73
C HIS A 174 0.32 -2.78 -7.30
N ASN A 175 0.59 -3.39 -8.46
CA ASN A 175 -0.33 -4.30 -9.13
C ASN A 175 -0.73 -5.49 -8.26
N ALA A 176 0.21 -6.10 -7.54
CA ALA A 176 -0.08 -7.24 -6.66
C ALA A 176 -1.16 -6.90 -5.62
N ARG A 177 -1.09 -5.71 -5.01
CA ARG A 177 -2.07 -5.26 -4.02
C ARG A 177 -3.43 -4.95 -4.65
N ALA A 178 -3.44 -4.33 -5.81
CA ALA A 178 -4.67 -4.01 -6.53
C ALA A 178 -5.39 -5.28 -7.02
N LEU A 179 -4.67 -6.23 -7.58
CA LEU A 179 -5.19 -7.55 -7.97
C LEU A 179 -5.76 -8.31 -6.77
N TYR A 180 -5.04 -8.30 -5.64
CA TYR A 180 -5.51 -8.95 -4.42
C TYR A 180 -6.86 -8.41 -3.96
N ILE A 181 -7.05 -7.10 -4.01
CA ILE A 181 -8.33 -6.45 -3.70
C ILE A 181 -9.38 -6.88 -4.73
N GLY A 182 -9.08 -6.81 -6.03
CA GLY A 182 -10.00 -7.17 -7.11
C GLY A 182 -10.51 -8.61 -6.98
N ASN A 183 -9.62 -9.56 -6.73
CA ASN A 183 -9.95 -10.97 -6.55
C ASN A 183 -10.95 -11.23 -5.40
N HIS A 184 -10.96 -10.36 -4.38
CA HIS A 184 -11.88 -10.47 -3.23
C HIS A 184 -13.13 -9.58 -3.36
N GLN A 185 -13.29 -8.92 -4.51
CA GLN A 185 -14.45 -8.08 -4.83
C GLN A 185 -15.17 -8.58 -6.08
N ASP A 186 -14.93 -9.85 -6.47
CA ASP A 186 -15.47 -10.49 -7.66
C ASP A 186 -15.23 -9.67 -8.94
N ILE A 187 -13.99 -9.18 -9.10
CA ILE A 187 -13.52 -8.46 -10.28
C ILE A 187 -12.51 -9.37 -10.99
N ASP A 188 -12.81 -9.73 -12.24
CA ASP A 188 -11.88 -10.46 -13.13
C ASP A 188 -10.78 -9.50 -13.60
N ALA A 189 -9.71 -9.39 -12.80
CA ALA A 189 -8.64 -8.46 -13.04
C ALA A 189 -7.35 -9.16 -13.45
N ILE A 190 -6.72 -8.62 -14.48
CA ILE A 190 -5.31 -8.86 -14.81
C ILE A 190 -4.55 -7.53 -14.67
N ALA A 191 -3.24 -7.58 -14.60
CA ALA A 191 -2.45 -6.35 -14.49
C ALA A 191 -1.30 -6.32 -15.49
N PHE A 192 -1.05 -5.14 -16.05
CA PHE A 192 0.14 -4.85 -16.82
C PHE A 192 1.13 -4.06 -15.96
N ALA A 193 2.36 -4.56 -15.86
CA ALA A 193 3.43 -3.90 -15.12
C ALA A 193 4.07 -2.81 -16.00
N ALA A 194 3.78 -1.54 -15.66
CA ALA A 194 4.52 -0.43 -16.25
C ALA A 194 6.00 -0.50 -15.85
N GLN A 195 6.86 0.08 -16.68
CA GLN A 195 8.30 0.09 -16.47
C GLN A 195 8.66 0.62 -15.08
N ASP A 196 9.62 -0.02 -14.45
CA ASP A 196 10.19 0.43 -13.18
C ASP A 196 11.23 1.53 -13.38
N ILE A 197 11.48 2.31 -12.34
CA ILE A 197 12.49 3.37 -12.39
C ILE A 197 13.90 2.79 -12.39
N PRO A 198 14.85 3.40 -13.15
CA PRO A 198 16.25 3.05 -13.07
C PRO A 198 16.78 3.19 -11.62
N GLY A 199 17.58 2.21 -11.18
CA GLY A 199 18.13 2.20 -9.82
C GLY A 199 17.19 1.63 -8.73
N GLY A 200 16.00 1.18 -9.11
CA GLY A 200 15.06 0.54 -8.19
C GLY A 200 14.22 1.50 -7.36
N TYR A 201 13.44 0.96 -6.45
CA TYR A 201 12.53 1.73 -5.60
C TYR A 201 13.26 2.40 -4.45
N SER A 202 12.78 3.59 -4.05
CA SER A 202 13.25 4.19 -2.82
C SER A 202 12.86 3.31 -1.61
N PHE A 203 13.70 3.29 -0.58
CA PHE A 203 13.42 2.59 0.68
C PHE A 203 12.04 2.97 1.25
N ARG A 204 11.66 4.25 1.11
CA ARG A 204 10.34 4.73 1.53
C ARG A 204 9.19 4.07 0.75
N THR A 205 9.34 3.89 -0.56
CA THR A 205 8.34 3.22 -1.40
C THR A 205 8.19 1.76 -0.99
N LEU A 206 9.30 1.07 -0.74
CA LEU A 206 9.29 -0.31 -0.28
C LEU A 206 8.57 -0.46 1.06
N ILE A 207 8.95 0.32 2.08
CA ILE A 207 8.28 0.27 3.40
C ILE A 207 6.78 0.55 3.27
N ARG A 208 6.40 1.57 2.50
CA ARG A 208 4.99 1.89 2.28
C ARG A 208 4.22 0.68 1.75
N GLU A 209 4.75 -0.01 0.74
CA GLU A 209 4.08 -1.18 0.17
C GLU A 209 4.09 -2.38 1.11
N TYR A 210 5.18 -2.61 1.86
CA TYR A 210 5.22 -3.65 2.88
C TYR A 210 4.15 -3.48 3.96
N LEU A 211 3.77 -2.25 4.29
CA LEU A 211 2.70 -1.95 5.24
C LEU A 211 1.32 -1.90 4.58
N ALA A 212 1.22 -1.47 3.32
CA ALA A 212 -0.04 -1.35 2.59
C ALA A 212 -0.67 -2.72 2.24
N ARG A 213 0.14 -3.77 2.00
CA ARG A 213 -0.37 -5.11 1.72
C ARG A 213 -1.09 -5.75 2.91
N PRO A 214 -0.53 -5.78 4.14
CA PRO A 214 -1.29 -6.20 5.32
C PRO A 214 -2.57 -5.40 5.55
N LEU A 215 -2.56 -4.09 5.29
CA LEU A 215 -3.77 -3.27 5.37
C LEU A 215 -4.81 -3.71 4.33
N ALA A 216 -4.40 -4.05 3.12
CA ALA A 216 -5.33 -4.58 2.12
C ALA A 216 -5.93 -5.92 2.55
N VAL A 217 -5.16 -6.79 3.21
CA VAL A 217 -5.68 -8.03 3.82
C VAL A 217 -6.72 -7.72 4.90
N LEU A 218 -6.44 -6.75 5.78
CA LEU A 218 -7.40 -6.31 6.80
C LEU A 218 -8.65 -5.68 6.19
N ASP A 219 -8.51 -4.86 5.15
CA ASP A 219 -9.63 -4.24 4.46
C ASP A 219 -10.59 -5.30 3.87
N VAL A 220 -10.02 -6.35 3.29
CA VAL A 220 -10.81 -7.42 2.65
C VAL A 220 -11.53 -8.32 3.68
N TYR A 221 -10.85 -8.73 4.76
CA TYR A 221 -11.40 -9.73 5.67
C TYR A 221 -12.03 -9.19 6.96
N VAL A 222 -11.70 -7.96 7.35
CA VAL A 222 -12.09 -7.43 8.67
C VAL A 222 -12.83 -6.11 8.57
N VAL A 223 -12.26 -5.13 7.89
CA VAL A 223 -12.78 -3.75 7.90
C VAL A 223 -13.95 -3.58 6.93
N HIS A 224 -13.86 -4.20 5.75
CA HIS A 224 -14.82 -4.07 4.65
C HIS A 224 -15.19 -2.59 4.39
N PRO A 225 -14.19 -1.73 4.09
CA PRO A 225 -14.45 -0.31 3.91
C PRO A 225 -15.43 -0.10 2.75
N LYS A 226 -16.31 0.88 2.91
CA LYS A 226 -17.20 1.30 1.82
C LYS A 226 -16.46 2.36 1.00
N PRO A 227 -16.33 2.18 -0.33
CA PRO A 227 -15.80 3.22 -1.18
C PRO A 227 -16.73 4.43 -1.19
N GLN A 228 -16.21 5.61 -1.43
CA GLN A 228 -17.05 6.78 -1.63
C GLN A 228 -17.87 6.59 -2.91
N MET A 229 -19.19 6.72 -2.80
CA MET A 229 -20.14 6.50 -3.90
C MET A 229 -20.59 7.82 -4.56
N GLU A 230 -20.02 8.96 -4.15
CA GLU A 230 -20.35 10.25 -4.72
C GLU A 230 -20.13 10.26 -6.23
N ASN A 231 -21.14 10.74 -6.92
CA ASN A 231 -21.11 10.88 -8.37
C ASN A 231 -20.02 11.86 -8.76
N ILE A 232 -19.25 11.46 -9.74
CA ILE A 232 -18.21 12.27 -10.35
C ILE A 232 -18.94 13.31 -11.19
N GLU A 233 -19.16 14.49 -10.65
CA GLU A 233 -19.40 15.65 -11.51
C GLU A 233 -18.08 15.98 -12.17
N ILE A 234 -18.05 15.80 -13.47
CA ILE A 234 -17.00 16.29 -14.36
C ILE A 234 -17.07 17.82 -14.26
N ARG A 235 -16.18 18.41 -13.46
CA ARG A 235 -15.96 19.86 -13.45
C ARG A 235 -14.88 20.24 -14.42
#